data_8dbddf49ae96c885510f5ba5574ba9e2
#
_entry.id   8dbddf49ae96c885510f5ba5574ba9e2
#
_cell.length_a   1.000
_cell.length_b   1.000
_cell.length_c   1.000
_cell.angle_alpha   90.00
_cell.angle_beta   90.00
_cell.angle_gamma   90.00
#
_symmetry.space_group_name_H-M   'P 1'
#
loop_
_entity.id
_entity.type
_entity.pdbx_description
1 polymer ?
#
loop_
_entity_poly.entity_id
_entity_poly.type
_entity_poly.pdbx_seq_one_letter_code
_entity_poly.pdbx_strand_id
1 'polypeptide(L)'
;MHKKQLGVIPKIVNNFAPKTSNQNLFYNIIGDDETQLILCHGIAGTGKTYVSVYKALQDVLRRGTPYKKLIIINPTVDVGNEDKLGFLPGELSAKIQQYNESTFTILDKIIGKARATKMISDGKLEIGVLNFLRGVNLENCYVILDEAQNVSPMQIKTLMTRISDNCKMIIQGDMSQCDKYKTNGATNYEKSGFYDV
;
A
#
# COMPACT_ATOMS: atom_id res chain seq x y z
N MET A 1 6.04 -0.67 -37.91
CA MET A 1 6.79 -1.08 -36.71
C MET A 1 7.23 0.16 -35.94
N HIS A 2 6.43 0.66 -34.99
CA HIS A 2 6.82 1.81 -34.16
C HIS A 2 7.65 1.28 -32.99
N LYS A 3 8.93 1.58 -32.98
CA LYS A 3 9.78 1.42 -31.79
C LYS A 3 9.23 2.34 -30.70
N LYS A 4 8.55 1.77 -29.68
CA LYS A 4 8.25 2.48 -28.43
C LYS A 4 9.58 2.98 -27.85
N GLN A 5 9.82 4.28 -27.91
CA GLN A 5 10.91 4.90 -27.15
C GLN A 5 10.69 4.60 -25.68
N LEU A 6 11.50 3.73 -25.10
CA LEU A 6 11.59 3.51 -23.67
C LEU A 6 11.98 4.84 -23.01
N GLY A 7 10.98 5.51 -22.44
CA GLY A 7 11.21 6.76 -21.75
C GLY A 7 12.13 6.56 -20.56
N VAL A 8 13.02 7.52 -20.35
CA VAL A 8 13.96 7.57 -19.24
C VAL A 8 13.19 7.33 -17.92
N ILE A 9 13.46 6.21 -17.26
CA ILE A 9 12.92 5.91 -15.92
C ILE A 9 13.55 6.95 -14.99
N PRO A 10 12.75 7.77 -14.30
CA PRO A 10 13.28 8.72 -13.33
C PRO A 10 14.06 7.93 -12.27
N LYS A 11 15.28 8.33 -12.00
CA LYS A 11 16.23 7.62 -11.15
C LYS A 11 15.62 7.32 -9.78
N ILE A 12 15.25 6.06 -9.54
CA ILE A 12 15.01 5.53 -8.20
C ILE A 12 16.38 5.52 -7.51
N VAL A 13 16.46 6.06 -6.31
CA VAL A 13 17.75 6.29 -5.62
C VAL A 13 18.48 4.98 -5.37
N ASN A 14 17.75 3.90 -5.08
CA ASN A 14 18.31 2.58 -4.84
C ASN A 14 17.86 1.56 -5.90
N ASN A 15 18.81 0.80 -6.43
CA ASN A 15 18.50 -0.39 -7.20
C ASN A 15 18.14 -1.53 -6.24
N PHE A 16 16.88 -1.91 -6.22
CA PHE A 16 16.44 -3.09 -5.48
C PHE A 16 16.69 -4.34 -6.31
N ALA A 17 17.29 -5.35 -5.68
CA ALA A 17 17.32 -6.71 -6.18
C ALA A 17 16.70 -7.64 -5.13
N PRO A 18 15.75 -8.50 -5.52
CA PRO A 18 15.20 -9.51 -4.62
C PRO A 18 16.31 -10.38 -4.02
N LYS A 19 16.29 -10.59 -2.70
CA LYS A 19 17.30 -11.38 -1.99
C LYS A 19 16.92 -12.84 -1.81
N THR A 20 15.63 -13.15 -1.97
CA THR A 20 15.08 -14.51 -1.82
C THR A 20 14.19 -14.85 -3.00
N SER A 21 13.96 -16.17 -3.22
CA SER A 21 13.05 -16.65 -4.26
C SER A 21 11.62 -16.09 -4.10
N ASN A 22 11.12 -16.02 -2.87
CA ASN A 22 9.79 -15.48 -2.59
C ASN A 22 9.69 -13.99 -2.86
N GLN A 23 10.72 -13.19 -2.54
CA GLN A 23 10.76 -11.77 -2.92
C GLN A 23 10.79 -11.60 -4.44
N ASN A 24 11.54 -12.46 -5.15
CA ASN A 24 11.59 -12.44 -6.61
C ASN A 24 10.24 -12.81 -7.23
N LEU A 25 9.58 -13.84 -6.71
CA LEU A 25 8.25 -14.24 -7.14
C LEU A 25 7.26 -13.08 -6.94
N PHE A 26 7.22 -12.51 -5.74
CA PHE A 26 6.32 -11.39 -5.42
C PHE A 26 6.58 -10.16 -6.31
N TYR A 27 7.84 -9.81 -6.53
CA TYR A 27 8.23 -8.71 -7.41
C TYR A 27 7.74 -8.93 -8.85
N ASN A 28 7.86 -10.16 -9.37
CA ASN A 28 7.43 -10.51 -10.72
C ASN A 28 5.90 -10.52 -10.84
N ILE A 29 5.17 -11.05 -9.86
CA ILE A 29 3.70 -11.02 -9.82
C ILE A 29 3.18 -9.57 -9.82
N ILE A 30 3.79 -8.68 -9.05
CA ILE A 30 3.40 -7.26 -9.08
C ILE A 30 3.66 -6.65 -10.47
N GLY A 31 4.72 -7.08 -11.15
CA GLY A 31 5.07 -6.61 -12.48
C GLY A 31 4.24 -7.19 -13.62
N ASP A 32 3.42 -8.19 -13.38
CA ASP A 32 2.56 -8.79 -14.38
C ASP A 32 1.34 -7.88 -14.66
N ASP A 33 1.20 -7.43 -15.89
CA ASP A 33 0.16 -6.46 -16.28
C ASP A 33 -1.26 -7.06 -16.23
N GLU A 34 -1.40 -8.39 -16.32
CA GLU A 34 -2.70 -9.09 -16.26
C GLU A 34 -3.20 -9.27 -14.81
N THR A 35 -2.30 -9.20 -13.83
CA THR A 35 -2.65 -9.41 -12.43
C THR A 35 -3.10 -8.10 -11.80
N GLN A 36 -4.39 -7.99 -11.45
CA GLN A 36 -4.98 -6.80 -10.82
C GLN A 36 -5.03 -6.87 -9.30
N LEU A 37 -5.25 -8.05 -8.72
CA LEU A 37 -5.35 -8.25 -7.27
C LEU A 37 -4.27 -9.23 -6.81
N ILE A 38 -3.50 -8.83 -5.81
CA ILE A 38 -2.40 -9.61 -5.26
C ILE A 38 -2.56 -9.71 -3.75
N LEU A 39 -2.58 -10.94 -3.25
CA LEU A 39 -2.58 -11.23 -1.83
C LEU A 39 -1.19 -11.73 -1.42
N CYS A 40 -0.58 -11.09 -0.44
CA CYS A 40 0.75 -11.43 0.04
C CYS A 40 0.75 -11.66 1.56
N HIS A 41 0.79 -12.92 1.95
CA HIS A 41 0.99 -13.30 3.35
C HIS A 41 2.47 -13.63 3.61
N GLY A 42 2.98 -13.19 4.75
CA GLY A 42 4.34 -13.52 5.17
C GLY A 42 4.72 -12.86 6.49
N ILE A 43 5.70 -13.46 7.16
CA ILE A 43 6.19 -12.98 8.47
C ILE A 43 6.75 -11.56 8.37
N ALA A 44 6.65 -10.79 9.47
CA ALA A 44 7.25 -9.45 9.56
C ALA A 44 8.76 -9.46 9.22
N GLY A 45 9.25 -8.37 8.67
CA GLY A 45 10.67 -8.23 8.31
C GLY A 45 11.08 -8.92 7.01
N THR A 46 10.19 -9.65 6.33
CA THR A 46 10.51 -10.33 5.05
C THR A 46 10.56 -9.39 3.85
N GLY A 47 10.27 -8.10 4.05
CA GLY A 47 10.39 -7.05 3.03
C GLY A 47 9.17 -6.87 2.12
N LYS A 48 7.99 -7.40 2.50
CA LYS A 48 6.74 -7.25 1.74
C LYS A 48 6.49 -5.80 1.32
N THR A 49 6.44 -4.91 2.28
CA THR A 49 6.15 -3.48 2.07
C THR A 49 7.23 -2.81 1.19
N TYR A 50 8.50 -3.18 1.40
CA TYR A 50 9.57 -2.62 0.57
C TYR A 50 9.44 -3.05 -0.89
N VAL A 51 9.18 -4.34 -1.15
CA VAL A 51 9.04 -4.88 -2.52
C VAL A 51 7.84 -4.27 -3.22
N SER A 52 6.68 -4.22 -2.56
CA SER A 52 5.44 -3.69 -3.14
C SER A 52 5.55 -2.20 -3.44
N VAL A 53 6.05 -1.39 -2.51
CA VAL A 53 6.24 0.05 -2.69
C VAL A 53 7.28 0.34 -3.78
N TYR A 54 8.39 -0.42 -3.79
CA TYR A 54 9.43 -0.24 -4.81
C TYR A 54 8.89 -0.49 -6.21
N LYS A 55 8.21 -1.63 -6.42
CA LYS A 55 7.68 -2.00 -7.73
C LYS A 55 6.57 -1.06 -8.19
N ALA A 56 5.66 -0.69 -7.29
CA ALA A 56 4.60 0.27 -7.58
C ALA A 56 5.16 1.64 -7.98
N LEU A 57 6.17 2.16 -7.26
CA LEU A 57 6.85 3.40 -7.62
C LEU A 57 7.55 3.32 -8.97
N GLN A 58 8.17 2.18 -9.29
CA GLN A 58 8.80 1.93 -10.59
C GLN A 58 7.80 2.11 -11.73
N ASP A 59 6.61 1.53 -11.56
CA ASP A 59 5.57 1.56 -12.58
C ASP A 59 4.88 2.93 -12.65
N VAL A 60 4.54 3.55 -11.52
CA VAL A 60 3.92 4.89 -11.49
C VAL A 60 4.85 5.97 -12.08
N LEU A 61 6.15 5.82 -11.89
CA LEU A 61 7.15 6.78 -12.41
C LEU A 61 7.58 6.49 -13.85
N ARG A 62 7.23 5.33 -14.40
CA ARG A 62 7.54 4.97 -15.79
C ARG A 62 6.67 5.75 -16.77
N ARG A 63 7.24 6.26 -17.86
CA ARG A 63 6.46 6.90 -18.91
C ARG A 63 5.62 5.88 -19.69
N GLY A 64 4.40 6.25 -20.04
CA GLY A 64 3.50 5.40 -20.84
C GLY A 64 2.80 4.29 -20.05
N THR A 65 2.92 4.28 -18.72
CA THR A 65 2.16 3.41 -17.83
C THR A 65 0.71 3.91 -17.68
N PRO A 66 -0.28 3.03 -17.50
CA PRO A 66 -1.61 3.44 -17.11
C PRO A 66 -1.67 3.99 -15.68
N TYR A 67 -0.74 3.60 -14.82
CA TYR A 67 -0.74 3.98 -13.41
C TYR A 67 -0.23 5.41 -13.21
N LYS A 68 -1.05 6.26 -12.59
CA LYS A 68 -0.76 7.69 -12.35
C LYS A 68 -0.45 8.00 -10.91
N LYS A 69 -0.89 7.13 -9.98
CA LYS A 69 -0.84 7.37 -8.54
C LYS A 69 -0.51 6.08 -7.79
N LEU A 70 0.19 6.22 -6.67
CA LEU A 70 0.35 5.21 -5.63
C LEU A 70 -0.41 5.63 -4.38
N ILE A 71 -1.26 4.75 -3.87
CA ILE A 71 -2.00 4.92 -2.61
C ILE A 71 -1.51 3.85 -1.65
N ILE A 72 -1.03 4.24 -0.49
CA ILE A 72 -0.61 3.33 0.58
C ILE A 72 -1.56 3.52 1.75
N ILE A 73 -2.18 2.44 2.19
CA ILE A 73 -3.17 2.41 3.24
C ILE A 73 -2.62 1.56 4.37
N ASN A 74 -2.49 2.17 5.55
CA ASN A 74 -2.22 1.46 6.78
C ASN A 74 -3.50 1.50 7.64
N PRO A 75 -4.04 0.34 8.06
CA PRO A 75 -5.14 0.33 9.00
C PRO A 75 -4.65 0.93 10.32
N THR A 76 -5.31 1.98 10.79
CA THR A 76 -5.08 2.48 12.14
C THR A 76 -5.61 1.46 13.13
N VAL A 77 -4.80 1.05 14.10
CA VAL A 77 -5.29 0.39 15.30
C VAL A 77 -6.21 1.40 16.00
N ASP A 78 -7.44 1.02 16.30
CA ASP A 78 -8.49 1.90 16.85
C ASP A 78 -7.95 2.89 17.89
N VAL A 79 -7.82 4.14 17.50
CA VAL A 79 -7.75 5.24 18.45
C VAL A 79 -9.21 5.57 18.77
N GLY A 80 -9.73 4.98 19.83
CA GLY A 80 -11.12 4.98 20.26
C GLY A 80 -11.98 6.14 19.74
N ASN A 81 -13.11 5.82 19.10
CA ASN A 81 -14.09 6.66 18.42
C ASN A 81 -13.73 7.09 17.00
N GLU A 82 -13.92 6.17 16.04
CA GLU A 82 -13.81 6.42 14.59
C GLU A 82 -14.73 7.57 14.09
N ASP A 83 -15.78 7.91 14.84
CA ASP A 83 -16.76 8.94 14.45
C ASP A 83 -16.34 10.38 14.79
N LYS A 84 -15.19 10.60 15.46
CA LYS A 84 -14.74 11.92 15.91
C LYS A 84 -13.44 12.41 15.27
N LEU A 85 -12.89 11.74 14.28
CA LEU A 85 -11.79 12.27 13.47
C LEU A 85 -12.35 13.29 12.46
N GLY A 86 -12.99 14.34 12.97
CA GLY A 86 -13.27 15.55 12.22
C GLY A 86 -11.96 16.17 11.72
N PHE A 87 -12.00 16.70 10.52
CA PHE A 87 -10.92 17.44 9.88
C PHE A 87 -10.43 18.57 10.78
N LEU A 88 -9.39 18.34 11.58
CA LEU A 88 -8.58 19.38 12.20
C LEU A 88 -7.25 19.42 11.45
N PRO A 89 -7.00 20.44 10.61
CA PRO A 89 -5.73 20.60 9.93
C PRO A 89 -4.61 20.80 10.96
N GLY A 90 -3.60 19.98 10.97
CA GLY A 90 -2.45 20.08 11.86
C GLY A 90 -2.30 18.90 12.82
N GLU A 91 -3.24 18.63 13.69
CA GLU A 91 -3.15 17.49 14.63
C GLU A 91 -3.31 16.13 13.94
N LEU A 92 -4.15 16.07 12.91
CA LEU A 92 -4.35 14.86 12.11
C LEU A 92 -3.09 14.50 11.34
N SER A 93 -2.38 15.50 10.79
CA SER A 93 -1.14 15.26 10.03
C SER A 93 -0.03 14.69 10.93
N ALA A 94 0.11 15.15 12.17
CA ALA A 94 1.11 14.64 13.10
C ALA A 94 0.81 13.18 13.53
N LYS A 95 -0.46 12.85 13.81
CA LYS A 95 -0.88 11.48 14.12
C LYS A 95 -0.69 10.54 12.92
N ILE A 96 -1.12 10.94 11.73
CA ILE A 96 -0.91 10.16 10.50
C ILE A 96 0.58 9.95 10.25
N GLN A 97 1.44 10.93 10.47
CA GLN A 97 2.89 10.78 10.35
C GLN A 97 3.43 9.71 11.30
N GLN A 98 3.01 9.73 12.57
CA GLN A 98 3.47 8.76 13.57
C GLN A 98 3.08 7.32 13.18
N TYR A 99 1.86 7.08 12.72
CA TYR A 99 1.41 5.74 12.27
C TYR A 99 2.03 5.30 10.95
N ASN A 100 2.50 6.23 10.14
CA ASN A 100 3.09 5.94 8.84
C ASN A 100 4.61 6.12 8.80
N GLU A 101 5.29 6.23 9.95
CA GLU A 101 6.74 6.45 10.02
C GLU A 101 7.54 5.37 9.28
N SER A 102 7.12 4.10 9.42
CA SER A 102 7.72 2.99 8.69
C SER A 102 7.60 3.16 7.17
N THR A 103 6.43 3.58 6.69
CA THR A 103 6.16 3.84 5.27
C THR A 103 7.00 5.01 4.77
N PHE A 104 7.09 6.10 5.52
CA PHE A 104 7.95 7.24 5.16
C PHE A 104 9.43 6.86 5.13
N THR A 105 9.88 6.02 6.06
CA THR A 105 11.26 5.48 6.06
C THR A 105 11.54 4.64 4.81
N ILE A 106 10.60 3.82 4.37
CA ILE A 106 10.72 3.04 3.13
C ILE A 106 10.77 3.96 1.91
N LEU A 107 9.86 4.94 1.83
CA LEU A 107 9.83 5.92 0.73
C LEU A 107 11.13 6.72 0.65
N ASP A 108 11.67 7.16 1.79
CA ASP A 108 12.94 7.88 1.86
C ASP A 108 14.09 7.03 1.31
N LYS A 109 14.15 5.75 1.69
CA LYS A 109 15.16 4.81 1.16
C LYS A 109 15.03 4.57 -0.35
N ILE A 110 13.83 4.56 -0.91
CA ILE A 110 13.58 4.23 -2.33
C ILE A 110 13.75 5.45 -3.22
N ILE A 111 13.13 6.58 -2.91
CA ILE A 111 13.08 7.78 -3.77
C ILE A 111 13.65 9.04 -3.15
N GLY A 112 13.99 9.02 -1.86
CA GLY A 112 14.45 10.18 -1.09
C GLY A 112 13.31 11.07 -0.61
N LYS A 113 13.49 11.67 0.59
CA LYS A 113 12.48 12.48 1.29
C LYS A 113 11.90 13.62 0.43
N ALA A 114 12.77 14.39 -0.22
CA ALA A 114 12.36 15.53 -1.03
C ALA A 114 11.44 15.12 -2.18
N ARG A 115 11.71 13.99 -2.82
CA ARG A 115 10.90 13.47 -3.92
C ARG A 115 9.59 12.89 -3.42
N ALA A 116 9.60 12.16 -2.31
CA ALA A 116 8.37 11.67 -1.68
C ALA A 116 7.43 12.83 -1.36
N THR A 117 7.93 13.89 -0.71
CA THR A 117 7.17 15.10 -0.41
C THR A 117 6.61 15.76 -1.68
N LYS A 118 7.43 15.86 -2.73
CA LYS A 118 6.94 16.38 -4.01
C LYS A 118 5.85 15.52 -4.63
N MET A 119 5.97 14.19 -4.61
CA MET A 119 4.94 13.29 -5.13
C MET A 119 3.63 13.41 -4.34
N ILE A 120 3.68 13.62 -3.04
CA ILE A 120 2.50 13.89 -2.20
C ILE A 120 1.85 15.21 -2.62
N SER A 121 2.61 16.29 -2.75
CA SER A 121 2.08 17.59 -3.18
C SER A 121 1.51 17.58 -4.60
N ASP A 122 2.07 16.77 -5.49
CA ASP A 122 1.59 16.59 -6.86
C ASP A 122 0.38 15.62 -6.96
N GLY A 123 -0.09 15.04 -5.84
CA GLY A 123 -1.18 14.05 -5.81
C GLY A 123 -0.84 12.69 -6.43
N LYS A 124 0.45 12.39 -6.63
CA LYS A 124 0.95 11.13 -7.20
C LYS A 124 1.26 10.07 -6.15
N LEU A 125 1.31 10.46 -4.90
CA LEU A 125 1.50 9.58 -3.75
C LEU A 125 0.53 10.02 -2.67
N GLU A 126 -0.30 9.09 -2.22
CA GLU A 126 -1.19 9.29 -1.08
C GLU A 126 -0.87 8.25 -0.02
N ILE A 127 -0.82 8.70 1.23
CA ILE A 127 -0.66 7.83 2.40
C ILE A 127 -1.85 8.14 3.29
N GLY A 128 -2.65 7.12 3.57
CA GLY A 128 -3.93 7.35 4.21
C GLY A 128 -4.39 6.20 5.09
N VAL A 129 -5.54 6.42 5.69
CA VAL A 129 -6.31 5.44 6.45
C VAL A 129 -7.54 5.00 5.64
N LEU A 130 -8.00 3.79 5.89
CA LEU A 130 -9.10 3.15 5.14
C LEU A 130 -10.38 4.00 5.05
N ASN A 131 -10.67 4.78 6.08
CA ASN A 131 -11.89 5.57 6.16
C ASN A 131 -11.98 6.70 5.11
N PHE A 132 -10.85 7.18 4.58
CA PHE A 132 -10.83 8.23 3.55
C PHE A 132 -11.19 7.72 2.15
N LEU A 133 -11.21 6.40 1.93
CA LEU A 133 -11.54 5.81 0.63
C LEU A 133 -13.03 5.51 0.43
N ARG A 134 -13.88 5.82 1.43
CA ARG A 134 -15.33 5.66 1.27
C ARG A 134 -15.84 6.63 0.20
N GLY A 135 -16.44 6.08 -0.87
CA GLY A 135 -17.02 6.88 -1.97
C GLY A 135 -16.05 7.25 -3.10
N VAL A 136 -14.78 6.86 -3.05
CA VAL A 136 -13.80 7.13 -4.10
C VAL A 136 -13.66 5.90 -5.01
N ASN A 137 -13.76 6.07 -6.33
CA ASN A 137 -13.36 5.05 -7.28
C ASN A 137 -11.84 5.06 -7.43
N LEU A 138 -11.24 3.86 -7.43
CA LEU A 138 -9.81 3.65 -7.56
C LEU A 138 -9.50 3.28 -9.02
N GLU A 139 -9.01 4.24 -9.78
CA GLU A 139 -8.66 4.06 -11.19
C GLU A 139 -7.26 4.60 -11.50
N ASN A 140 -6.60 4.00 -12.46
CA ASN A 140 -5.27 4.38 -12.92
C ASN A 140 -4.25 4.48 -11.77
N CYS A 141 -4.32 3.56 -10.80
CA CYS A 141 -3.49 3.65 -9.60
C CYS A 141 -3.00 2.28 -9.12
N TYR A 142 -1.93 2.32 -8.34
CA TYR A 142 -1.55 1.26 -7.41
C TYR A 142 -2.17 1.54 -6.05
N VAL A 143 -2.72 0.50 -5.42
CA VAL A 143 -3.21 0.54 -4.05
C VAL A 143 -2.50 -0.54 -3.26
N ILE A 144 -1.86 -0.16 -2.17
CA ILE A 144 -1.22 -1.09 -1.23
C ILE A 144 -1.95 -0.98 0.10
N LEU A 145 -2.62 -2.06 0.51
CA LEU A 145 -3.14 -2.23 1.87
C LEU A 145 -2.09 -3.00 2.65
N ASP A 146 -1.36 -2.30 3.52
CA ASP A 146 -0.39 -2.91 4.42
C ASP A 146 -1.04 -3.28 5.75
N GLU A 147 -0.43 -4.20 6.51
CA GLU A 147 -0.94 -4.69 7.81
C GLU A 147 -2.42 -5.15 7.75
N ALA A 148 -2.79 -5.81 6.66
CA ALA A 148 -4.17 -6.18 6.32
C ALA A 148 -4.82 -7.12 7.35
N GLN A 149 -4.03 -7.83 8.20
CA GLN A 149 -4.53 -8.65 9.28
C GLN A 149 -5.35 -7.85 10.31
N ASN A 150 -5.18 -6.52 10.35
CA ASN A 150 -5.91 -5.63 11.26
C ASN A 150 -7.17 -5.01 10.62
N VAL A 151 -7.57 -5.46 9.44
CA VAL A 151 -8.72 -4.97 8.69
C VAL A 151 -9.87 -5.96 8.77
N SER A 152 -11.11 -5.48 8.95
CA SER A 152 -12.29 -6.35 9.00
C SER A 152 -12.69 -6.85 7.59
N PRO A 153 -13.45 -7.97 7.49
CA PRO A 153 -13.95 -8.48 6.20
C PRO A 153 -14.73 -7.43 5.41
N MET A 154 -15.58 -6.66 6.09
CA MET A 154 -16.37 -5.58 5.48
C MET A 154 -15.48 -4.49 4.86
N GLN A 155 -14.40 -4.10 5.55
CA GLN A 155 -13.47 -3.08 5.08
C GLN A 155 -12.69 -3.57 3.85
N ILE A 156 -12.19 -4.82 3.86
CA ILE A 156 -11.49 -5.41 2.71
C ILE A 156 -12.45 -5.51 1.52
N LYS A 157 -13.65 -6.05 1.72
CA LYS A 157 -14.68 -6.14 0.68
C LYS A 157 -14.99 -4.76 0.09
N THR A 158 -15.16 -3.74 0.94
CA THR A 158 -15.41 -2.37 0.49
C THR A 158 -14.26 -1.85 -0.37
N LEU A 159 -13.02 -2.11 0.02
CA LEU A 159 -11.85 -1.68 -0.74
C LEU A 159 -11.76 -2.41 -2.09
N MET A 160 -11.93 -3.73 -2.10
CA MET A 160 -11.88 -4.53 -3.34
C MET A 160 -12.95 -4.14 -4.35
N THR A 161 -14.15 -3.75 -3.89
CA THR A 161 -15.24 -3.30 -4.77
C THR A 161 -15.04 -1.90 -5.36
N ARG A 162 -13.96 -1.19 -4.98
CA ARG A 162 -13.60 0.14 -5.51
C ARG A 162 -12.60 0.08 -6.66
N ILE A 163 -12.03 -1.10 -6.92
CA ILE A 163 -11.10 -1.29 -8.02
C ILE A 163 -11.85 -1.12 -9.33
N SER A 164 -11.35 -0.23 -10.18
CA SER A 164 -11.81 -0.06 -11.55
C SER A 164 -10.66 -0.27 -12.55
N ASP A 165 -10.85 0.16 -13.79
CA ASP A 165 -9.89 -0.04 -14.85
C ASP A 165 -8.50 0.53 -14.51
N ASN A 166 -7.46 -0.17 -14.93
CA ASN A 166 -6.07 0.20 -14.70
C ASN A 166 -5.73 0.42 -13.21
N CYS A 167 -6.37 -0.32 -12.32
CA CYS A 167 -6.02 -0.34 -10.90
C CYS A 167 -5.36 -1.67 -10.57
N LYS A 168 -4.26 -1.61 -9.81
CA LYS A 168 -3.61 -2.78 -9.23
C LYS A 168 -3.62 -2.68 -7.73
N MET A 169 -4.17 -3.69 -7.06
CA MET A 169 -4.29 -3.73 -5.61
C MET A 169 -3.42 -4.83 -5.02
N ILE A 170 -2.64 -4.47 -4.03
CA ILE A 170 -1.81 -5.38 -3.24
C ILE A 170 -2.33 -5.34 -1.81
N ILE A 171 -2.80 -6.47 -1.32
CA ILE A 171 -3.21 -6.67 0.07
C ILE A 171 -2.16 -7.54 0.73
N GLN A 172 -1.49 -7.00 1.73
CA GLN A 172 -0.38 -7.69 2.38
C GLN A 172 -0.45 -7.61 3.89
N GLY A 173 0.02 -8.67 4.57
CA GLY A 173 -0.05 -8.74 6.02
C GLY A 173 0.70 -9.93 6.61
N ASP A 174 0.66 -9.99 7.96
CA ASP A 174 1.21 -11.07 8.77
C ASP A 174 0.17 -11.51 9.79
N MET A 175 -0.46 -12.67 9.58
CA MET A 175 -1.50 -13.17 10.48
C MET A 175 -0.98 -13.44 11.90
N SER A 176 0.34 -13.67 12.09
CA SER A 176 0.92 -13.82 13.43
C SER A 176 0.90 -12.51 14.24
N GLN A 177 0.74 -11.37 13.55
CA GLN A 177 0.67 -10.02 14.13
C GLN A 177 -0.75 -9.42 14.12
N CYS A 178 -1.78 -10.28 14.16
CA CYS A 178 -3.17 -9.85 14.24
C CYS A 178 -3.50 -9.35 15.66
N ASP A 179 -3.13 -8.10 15.96
CA ASP A 179 -3.27 -7.53 17.32
C ASP A 179 -4.67 -6.98 17.60
N LYS A 180 -5.36 -6.47 16.56
CA LYS A 180 -6.70 -5.86 16.68
C LYS A 180 -7.76 -6.82 17.23
N TYR A 181 -7.64 -8.10 16.96
CA TYR A 181 -8.65 -9.11 17.30
C TYR A 181 -8.21 -10.04 18.43
N LYS A 182 -7.25 -9.61 19.26
CA LYS A 182 -6.87 -10.32 20.48
C LYS A 182 -7.90 -10.09 21.59
N THR A 183 -8.37 -11.19 22.18
CA THR A 183 -9.25 -11.15 23.36
C THR A 183 -8.71 -12.17 24.38
N ASN A 184 -8.43 -11.74 25.60
CA ASN A 184 -7.91 -12.60 26.68
C ASN A 184 -6.67 -13.43 26.28
N GLY A 185 -5.76 -12.83 25.48
CA GLY A 185 -4.53 -13.48 25.02
C GLY A 185 -4.69 -14.43 23.82
N ALA A 186 -5.92 -14.66 23.35
CA ALA A 186 -6.19 -15.44 22.14
C ALA A 186 -6.56 -14.52 20.97
N THR A 187 -6.07 -14.83 19.77
CA THR A 187 -6.42 -14.10 18.54
C THR A 187 -7.63 -14.76 17.87
N ASN A 188 -8.67 -13.97 17.63
CA ASN A 188 -9.80 -14.42 16.81
C ASN A 188 -9.53 -14.05 15.35
N TYR A 189 -8.92 -14.95 14.61
CA TYR A 189 -8.55 -14.76 13.21
C TYR A 189 -9.74 -14.54 12.28
N GLU A 190 -10.90 -15.15 12.56
CA GLU A 190 -12.13 -15.03 11.76
C GLU A 190 -12.67 -13.58 11.68
N LYS A 191 -12.25 -12.72 12.60
CA LYS A 191 -12.59 -11.28 12.56
C LYS A 191 -11.68 -10.48 11.62
N SER A 192 -10.57 -11.06 11.18
CA SER A 192 -9.68 -10.45 10.20
C SER A 192 -10.17 -10.74 8.78
N GLY A 193 -10.41 -9.70 8.01
CA GLY A 193 -10.75 -9.86 6.59
C GLY A 193 -9.62 -10.44 5.76
N PHE A 194 -8.40 -10.38 6.25
CA PHE A 194 -7.25 -10.97 5.58
C PHE A 194 -7.18 -12.49 5.76
N TYR A 195 -7.89 -13.03 6.75
CA TYR A 195 -8.04 -14.48 6.93
C TYR A 195 -9.03 -15.09 5.93
N ASP A 196 -10.06 -14.31 5.53
CA ASP A 196 -11.15 -14.76 4.67
C ASP A 196 -10.88 -14.56 3.17
N VAL A 197 -9.75 -13.96 2.80
CA VAL A 197 -9.35 -13.66 1.41
C VAL A 197 -8.29 -14.66 0.95
#